data_a842edc646e007bd1b63f60e09eeec97
#
_entry.id   a842edc646e007bd1b63f60e09eeec97
#
_cell.length_a   1.000
_cell.length_b   1.000
_cell.length_c   1.000
_cell.angle_alpha   90.00
_cell.angle_beta   90.00
_cell.angle_gamma   90.00
#
_symmetry.space_group_name_H-M   'P 1'
#
loop_
_entity.id
_entity.type
_entity.pdbx_description
1 polymer ?
#
loop_
_entity_poly.entity_id
_entity_poly.type
_entity_poly.pdbx_seq_one_letter_code
_entity_poly.pdbx_strand_id
1 'polypeptide(L)'
;MKIFKRCFIGLTLTLSLLLAGPLFLAACAGLQDSGSWRTADRSSAGIAPRPEQEQAAVVQVYGARAYNWRGYFSLHTWISTKEAGADGYYVHEVTGWRHYVVRSRLDDPDRAWYGAPPTLIADIRGDQATRIIDQLDEVIARYPYPTEYTAWPGPNSNTFVAWVIRQIPEMDVALPNHAIGKDYLGNGVVSEVPGGSGYQLSLGGYFGILAGVREGLELNILGLSMGINPLALGIKLPGVGELAFRSTNPMHEPSGSNSEPETDAVPQTGAAGAAEAGQVSKKTL
;
A
#
# COMPACT_ATOMS: atom_id res chain seq x y z
N MET A 1 22.23 -2.21 42.65
CA MET A 1 22.81 -1.18 41.78
C MET A 1 23.18 -1.66 40.38
N LYS A 2 23.92 -2.77 40.19
CA LYS A 2 24.31 -3.28 38.86
C LYS A 2 23.12 -3.71 37.95
N ILE A 3 22.07 -4.35 38.50
CA ILE A 3 20.87 -4.75 37.74
C ILE A 3 20.10 -3.51 37.26
N PHE A 4 19.85 -2.55 38.12
CA PHE A 4 19.16 -1.31 37.78
C PHE A 4 19.90 -0.56 36.65
N LYS A 5 21.24 -0.46 36.72
CA LYS A 5 22.05 0.15 35.65
C LYS A 5 21.91 -0.61 34.31
N ARG A 6 21.89 -1.94 34.33
CA ARG A 6 21.72 -2.77 33.13
C ARG A 6 20.32 -2.60 32.53
N CYS A 7 19.28 -2.61 33.36
CA CYS A 7 17.90 -2.37 32.90
C CYS A 7 17.74 -0.97 32.31
N PHE A 8 18.32 0.05 32.94
CA PHE A 8 18.30 1.43 32.45
C PHE A 8 19.02 1.55 31.10
N ILE A 9 20.21 0.96 30.95
CA ILE A 9 20.95 0.95 29.68
C ILE A 9 20.13 0.23 28.61
N GLY A 10 19.56 -0.96 28.92
CA GLY A 10 18.73 -1.72 27.98
C GLY A 10 17.53 -0.89 27.52
N LEU A 11 16.81 -0.26 28.44
CA LEU A 11 15.66 0.59 28.09
C LEU A 11 16.08 1.77 27.20
N THR A 12 17.18 2.45 27.53
CA THR A 12 17.69 3.59 26.74
C THR A 12 18.06 3.15 25.32
N LEU A 13 18.75 2.03 25.16
CA LEU A 13 19.12 1.49 23.85
C LEU A 13 17.88 1.13 23.03
N THR A 14 16.90 0.48 23.66
CA THR A 14 15.63 0.13 22.99
C THR A 14 14.88 1.36 22.51
N LEU A 15 14.73 2.38 23.38
CA LEU A 15 14.08 3.63 23.00
C LEU A 15 14.86 4.38 21.91
N SER A 16 16.19 4.40 21.98
CA SER A 16 17.01 5.01 20.94
C SER A 16 16.82 4.32 19.58
N LEU A 17 16.77 2.99 19.56
CA LEU A 17 16.53 2.22 18.35
C LEU A 17 15.15 2.48 17.76
N LEU A 18 14.10 2.47 18.60
CA LEU A 18 12.72 2.74 18.19
C LEU A 18 12.52 4.15 17.63
N LEU A 19 13.19 5.14 18.20
CA LEU A 19 13.03 6.53 17.82
C LEU A 19 14.01 6.98 16.72
N ALA A 20 15.03 6.20 16.40
CA ALA A 20 16.05 6.58 15.42
C ALA A 20 15.44 6.91 14.04
N GLY A 21 14.51 6.08 13.54
CA GLY A 21 13.83 6.32 12.27
C GLY A 21 12.96 7.58 12.29
N PRO A 22 12.00 7.74 13.23
CA PRO A 22 11.22 8.97 13.37
C PRO A 22 12.07 10.25 13.53
N LEU A 23 13.12 10.21 14.34
CA LEU A 23 14.00 11.36 14.54
C LEU A 23 14.81 11.69 13.27
N PHE A 24 15.29 10.67 12.56
CA PHE A 24 15.94 10.85 11.26
C PHE A 24 15.01 11.51 10.25
N LEU A 25 13.75 11.03 10.14
CA LEU A 25 12.76 11.65 9.26
C LEU A 25 12.45 13.09 9.65
N ALA A 26 12.33 13.39 10.95
CA ALA A 26 12.10 14.73 11.44
C ALA A 26 13.28 15.67 11.11
N ALA A 27 14.51 15.17 11.20
CA ALA A 27 15.72 15.94 10.88
C ALA A 27 15.86 16.18 9.36
N CYS A 28 15.54 15.17 8.51
CA CYS A 28 15.66 15.29 7.05
C CYS A 28 14.53 16.10 6.42
N ALA A 29 13.30 15.99 6.94
CA ALA A 29 12.15 16.69 6.39
C ALA A 29 12.22 18.21 6.60
N GLY A 30 13.15 18.69 7.44
CA GLY A 30 13.00 19.99 8.05
C GLY A 30 11.67 20.03 8.83
N LEU A 31 11.36 21.09 9.47
CA LEU A 31 9.98 21.36 9.89
C LEU A 31 9.20 21.68 8.59
N GLN A 32 8.76 20.66 7.87
CA GLN A 32 7.77 20.88 6.83
C GLN A 32 6.58 21.53 7.54
N ASP A 33 6.52 22.83 7.39
CA ASP A 33 5.35 23.58 7.82
C ASP A 33 4.20 23.03 6.98
N SER A 34 3.49 22.06 7.55
CA SER A 34 2.36 21.42 6.89
C SER A 34 1.21 22.40 6.64
N GLY A 35 1.47 23.68 6.86
CA GLY A 35 0.52 24.76 6.65
C GLY A 35 -0.79 24.54 7.42
N SER A 36 -1.79 25.34 7.10
CA SER A 36 -3.14 25.11 7.61
C SER A 36 -3.75 23.88 6.94
N TRP A 37 -4.35 22.99 7.72
CA TRP A 37 -5.13 21.85 7.18
C TRP A 37 -6.19 22.28 6.15
N ARG A 38 -6.61 23.55 6.17
CA ARG A 38 -7.59 24.12 5.24
C ARG A 38 -7.03 24.36 3.85
N THR A 39 -5.75 24.68 3.75
CA THR A 39 -5.05 25.02 2.50
C THR A 39 -4.08 23.93 2.04
N ALA A 40 -3.94 22.85 2.80
CA ALA A 40 -3.07 21.75 2.46
C ALA A 40 -3.52 21.08 1.15
N ASP A 41 -2.55 20.70 0.33
CA ASP A 41 -2.75 20.04 -0.94
C ASP A 41 -3.53 18.72 -0.78
N ARG A 42 -4.50 18.50 -1.64
CA ARG A 42 -5.32 17.29 -1.78
C ARG A 42 -5.51 16.89 -3.23
N SER A 43 -4.66 17.38 -4.13
CA SER A 43 -4.72 17.03 -5.53
C SER A 43 -4.37 15.55 -5.74
N SER A 44 -4.85 14.99 -6.85
CA SER A 44 -4.45 13.67 -7.32
C SER A 44 -2.96 13.66 -7.65
N ALA A 45 -2.28 12.57 -7.31
CA ALA A 45 -0.88 12.34 -7.65
C ALA A 45 -0.70 11.71 -9.05
N GLY A 46 -1.79 11.41 -9.76
CA GLY A 46 -1.77 10.79 -11.08
C GLY A 46 -1.30 9.34 -11.10
N ILE A 47 -1.45 8.63 -9.98
CA ILE A 47 -1.06 7.22 -9.84
C ILE A 47 -2.17 6.29 -10.32
N ALA A 48 -3.42 6.62 -9.96
CA ALA A 48 -4.57 5.83 -10.35
C ALA A 48 -4.83 5.92 -11.87
N PRO A 49 -5.24 4.82 -12.52
CA PRO A 49 -5.64 4.87 -13.91
C PRO A 49 -6.88 5.76 -14.08
N ARG A 50 -6.92 6.50 -15.16
CA ARG A 50 -8.08 7.31 -15.48
C ARG A 50 -9.28 6.41 -15.79
N PRO A 51 -10.48 6.69 -15.25
CA PRO A 51 -11.65 5.86 -15.45
C PRO A 51 -11.96 5.59 -16.93
N GLU A 52 -11.73 6.57 -17.81
CA GLU A 52 -11.98 6.46 -19.24
C GLU A 52 -11.01 5.49 -19.95
N GLN A 53 -9.83 5.29 -19.38
CA GLN A 53 -8.76 4.44 -19.93
C GLN A 53 -8.76 3.03 -19.36
N GLU A 54 -9.33 2.86 -18.16
CA GLU A 54 -9.40 1.58 -17.46
C GLU A 54 -10.85 1.12 -17.33
N GLN A 55 -11.26 0.18 -18.16
CA GLN A 55 -12.63 -0.33 -18.15
C GLN A 55 -12.83 -1.47 -17.14
N ALA A 56 -11.77 -2.12 -16.73
CA ALA A 56 -11.87 -3.16 -15.71
C ALA A 56 -12.19 -2.59 -14.33
N ALA A 57 -12.70 -3.43 -13.44
CA ALA A 57 -12.80 -3.10 -12.03
C ALA A 57 -11.43 -2.90 -11.43
N VAL A 58 -11.30 -1.95 -10.47
CA VAL A 58 -10.04 -1.59 -9.81
C VAL A 58 -10.25 -1.53 -8.31
N VAL A 59 -9.35 -2.15 -7.55
CA VAL A 59 -9.22 -1.99 -6.10
C VAL A 59 -7.77 -1.62 -5.80
N GLN A 60 -7.58 -0.48 -5.17
CA GLN A 60 -6.26 0.01 -4.80
C GLN A 60 -6.21 0.34 -3.31
N VAL A 61 -5.09 0.01 -2.67
CA VAL A 61 -4.81 0.39 -1.29
C VAL A 61 -3.70 1.42 -1.31
N TYR A 62 -3.94 2.53 -0.63
CA TYR A 62 -3.01 3.64 -0.55
C TYR A 62 -2.62 3.93 0.90
N GLY A 63 -1.47 4.57 1.04
CA GLY A 63 -1.02 5.14 2.30
C GLY A 63 -0.25 6.42 2.06
N ALA A 64 -0.45 7.42 2.91
CA ALA A 64 0.34 8.65 2.91
C ALA A 64 0.79 8.96 4.34
N ARG A 65 1.87 9.73 4.50
CA ARG A 65 2.32 10.17 5.82
C ARG A 65 1.19 10.86 6.56
N ALA A 66 0.97 10.47 7.81
CA ALA A 66 -0.05 11.08 8.65
C ALA A 66 0.21 12.58 8.82
N TYR A 67 -0.86 13.35 9.01
CA TYR A 67 -0.77 14.80 9.06
C TYR A 67 0.14 15.30 10.19
N ASN A 68 0.99 16.29 9.90
CA ASN A 68 1.89 16.95 10.82
C ASN A 68 2.95 15.98 11.40
N TRP A 69 3.48 16.23 12.62
CA TRP A 69 4.51 15.43 13.28
C TRP A 69 4.21 13.93 13.37
N ARG A 70 2.92 13.55 13.30
CA ARG A 70 2.50 12.14 13.27
C ARG A 70 3.03 11.40 12.04
N GLY A 71 3.27 12.10 10.93
CA GLY A 71 3.84 11.56 9.71
C GLY A 71 5.26 11.02 9.85
N TYR A 72 6.00 11.43 10.87
CA TYR A 72 7.31 10.85 11.19
C TYR A 72 7.19 9.41 11.73
N PHE A 73 6.04 9.07 12.28
CA PHE A 73 5.78 7.80 12.94
C PHE A 73 4.89 6.87 12.11
N SER A 74 3.88 7.42 11.43
CA SER A 74 2.79 6.63 10.89
C SER A 74 2.29 7.12 9.54
N LEU A 75 1.51 6.24 8.90
CA LEU A 75 0.70 6.50 7.72
C LEU A 75 -0.78 6.71 8.10
N HIS A 76 -1.51 7.36 7.19
CA HIS A 76 -2.94 7.24 7.01
C HIS A 76 -3.18 6.36 5.79
N THR A 77 -3.98 5.30 5.93
CA THR A 77 -4.29 4.38 4.84
C THR A 77 -5.76 4.44 4.46
N TRP A 78 -6.05 4.13 3.18
CA TRP A 78 -7.41 4.03 2.64
C TRP A 78 -7.48 3.02 1.51
N ILE A 79 -8.70 2.62 1.16
CA ILE A 79 -9.01 1.77 0.01
C ILE A 79 -9.73 2.62 -1.02
N SER A 80 -9.41 2.48 -2.28
CA SER A 80 -10.20 3.04 -3.37
C SER A 80 -10.67 1.94 -4.33
N THR A 81 -11.88 2.11 -4.84
CA THR A 81 -12.53 1.13 -5.70
C THR A 81 -13.16 1.81 -6.89
N LYS A 82 -13.15 1.14 -8.04
CA LYS A 82 -13.89 1.51 -9.24
C LYS A 82 -14.51 0.25 -9.83
N GLU A 83 -15.83 0.21 -9.97
CA GLU A 83 -16.50 -0.85 -10.68
C GLU A 83 -16.11 -0.88 -12.17
N ALA A 84 -16.32 -2.01 -12.81
CA ALA A 84 -16.10 -2.12 -14.25
C ALA A 84 -17.00 -1.12 -15.01
N GLY A 85 -16.42 -0.32 -15.89
CA GLY A 85 -17.13 0.69 -16.67
C GLY A 85 -17.58 1.93 -15.89
N ALA A 86 -17.25 2.06 -14.61
CA ALA A 86 -17.61 3.25 -13.82
C ALA A 86 -16.74 4.46 -14.17
N ASP A 87 -17.33 5.66 -14.07
CA ASP A 87 -16.71 6.94 -14.43
C ASP A 87 -15.89 7.57 -13.29
N GLY A 88 -15.80 6.92 -12.13
CA GLY A 88 -15.10 7.47 -10.97
C GLY A 88 -14.78 6.43 -9.91
N TYR A 89 -14.05 6.87 -8.91
CA TYR A 89 -13.62 6.05 -7.79
C TYR A 89 -14.39 6.37 -6.52
N TYR A 90 -14.71 5.33 -5.76
CA TYR A 90 -15.09 5.46 -4.36
C TYR A 90 -13.86 5.33 -3.47
N VAL A 91 -13.74 6.22 -2.49
CA VAL A 91 -12.70 6.18 -1.47
C VAL A 91 -13.32 5.79 -0.14
N HIS A 92 -12.81 4.72 0.47
CA HIS A 92 -13.24 4.15 1.73
C HIS A 92 -12.15 4.38 2.79
N GLU A 93 -12.47 5.18 3.79
CA GLU A 93 -11.50 5.60 4.81
C GLU A 93 -12.16 5.81 6.18
N VAL A 94 -11.35 5.84 7.23
CA VAL A 94 -11.76 6.23 8.58
C VAL A 94 -11.01 7.49 9.00
N THR A 95 -11.77 8.49 9.46
CA THR A 95 -11.20 9.77 9.94
C THR A 95 -11.86 10.18 11.27
N GLY A 96 -11.06 10.70 12.20
CA GLY A 96 -11.52 11.06 13.56
C GLY A 96 -12.24 12.41 13.70
N TRP A 97 -12.70 13.03 12.60
CA TRP A 97 -13.27 14.40 12.64
C TRP A 97 -14.77 14.45 12.74
N ARG A 98 -15.45 13.31 12.70
CA ARG A 98 -16.92 13.22 12.77
C ARG A 98 -17.32 12.13 13.75
N HIS A 99 -18.57 12.19 14.21
CA HIS A 99 -19.13 11.16 15.06
C HIS A 99 -19.15 9.79 14.34
N TYR A 100 -19.59 9.74 13.10
CA TYR A 100 -19.43 8.58 12.22
C TYR A 100 -18.09 8.71 11.52
N VAL A 101 -17.15 7.84 11.87
CA VAL A 101 -15.75 7.92 11.42
C VAL A 101 -15.51 7.26 10.08
N VAL A 102 -16.33 6.26 9.72
CA VAL A 102 -16.25 5.52 8.44
C VAL A 102 -16.85 6.38 7.33
N ARG A 103 -16.17 6.45 6.22
CA ARG A 103 -16.58 7.21 5.04
C ARG A 103 -16.35 6.41 3.77
N SER A 104 -17.38 6.35 2.92
CA SER A 104 -17.32 5.88 1.54
C SER A 104 -17.89 6.98 0.65
N ARG A 105 -17.12 7.50 -0.30
CA ARG A 105 -17.54 8.61 -1.17
C ARG A 105 -16.78 8.64 -2.47
N LEU A 106 -17.41 9.22 -3.51
CA LEU A 106 -16.71 9.57 -4.73
C LEU A 106 -15.64 10.63 -4.42
N ASP A 107 -14.40 10.33 -4.80
CA ASP A 107 -13.24 11.21 -4.60
C ASP A 107 -12.08 10.78 -5.50
N ASP A 108 -11.04 11.62 -5.61
CA ASP A 108 -9.78 11.24 -6.24
C ASP A 108 -9.11 10.11 -5.44
N PRO A 109 -8.84 8.95 -6.05
CA PRO A 109 -8.36 7.76 -5.34
C PRO A 109 -6.97 7.95 -4.73
N ASP A 110 -6.12 8.70 -5.40
CA ASP A 110 -4.70 8.91 -5.09
C ASP A 110 -4.40 10.35 -4.66
N ARG A 111 -5.37 10.99 -4.00
CA ARG A 111 -5.19 12.37 -3.53
C ARG A 111 -4.12 12.47 -2.45
N ALA A 112 -3.38 13.58 -2.47
CA ALA A 112 -2.45 13.90 -1.40
C ALA A 112 -3.18 14.02 -0.04
N TRP A 113 -2.59 13.45 1.01
CA TRP A 113 -3.12 13.52 2.37
C TRP A 113 -2.55 14.72 3.10
N TYR A 114 -3.27 15.85 3.00
CA TYR A 114 -2.84 17.14 3.60
C TYR A 114 -1.40 17.52 3.26
N GLY A 115 -1.05 17.44 1.98
CA GLY A 115 0.28 17.75 1.45
C GLY A 115 1.26 16.57 1.41
N ALA A 116 0.93 15.44 2.05
CA ALA A 116 1.74 14.25 1.92
C ALA A 116 1.34 13.45 0.68
N PRO A 117 2.28 13.14 -0.25
CA PRO A 117 1.98 12.37 -1.43
C PRO A 117 1.59 10.93 -1.04
N PRO A 118 0.60 10.32 -1.73
CA PRO A 118 0.23 8.94 -1.53
C PRO A 118 1.26 7.98 -2.10
N THR A 119 1.35 6.82 -1.49
CA THR A 119 2.07 5.66 -2.01
C THR A 119 1.05 4.56 -2.30
N LEU A 120 1.13 3.95 -3.46
CA LEU A 120 0.34 2.79 -3.82
C LEU A 120 0.90 1.56 -3.09
N ILE A 121 0.06 0.94 -2.25
CA ILE A 121 0.41 -0.26 -1.47
C ILE A 121 0.04 -1.51 -2.24
N ALA A 122 -1.13 -1.51 -2.90
CA ALA A 122 -1.59 -2.62 -3.75
C ALA A 122 -2.45 -2.11 -4.90
N ASP A 123 -2.40 -2.80 -6.04
CA ASP A 123 -3.20 -2.56 -7.24
C ASP A 123 -3.76 -3.89 -7.76
N ILE A 124 -5.07 -4.07 -7.65
CA ILE A 124 -5.80 -5.28 -8.02
C ILE A 124 -6.83 -4.89 -9.07
N ARG A 125 -6.92 -5.64 -10.17
CA ARG A 125 -7.81 -5.30 -11.29
C ARG A 125 -8.59 -6.50 -11.81
N GLY A 126 -9.60 -6.22 -12.63
CA GLY A 126 -10.42 -7.20 -13.34
C GLY A 126 -11.29 -8.03 -12.39
N ASP A 127 -11.44 -9.31 -12.69
CA ASP A 127 -12.37 -10.21 -12.00
C ASP A 127 -12.10 -10.31 -10.48
N GLN A 128 -10.84 -10.26 -10.07
CA GLN A 128 -10.50 -10.27 -8.65
C GLN A 128 -11.00 -8.99 -7.97
N ALA A 129 -10.79 -7.83 -8.60
CA ALA A 129 -11.30 -6.56 -8.08
C ALA A 129 -12.83 -6.56 -8.01
N THR A 130 -13.53 -7.11 -9.01
CA THR A 130 -14.99 -7.25 -8.98
C THR A 130 -15.46 -8.04 -7.77
N ARG A 131 -14.88 -9.23 -7.53
CA ARG A 131 -15.26 -10.04 -6.36
C ARG A 131 -14.99 -9.37 -5.01
N ILE A 132 -13.94 -8.55 -4.93
CA ILE A 132 -13.65 -7.77 -3.73
C ILE A 132 -14.69 -6.67 -3.54
N ILE A 133 -15.03 -5.94 -4.60
CA ILE A 133 -16.02 -4.85 -4.57
C ILE A 133 -17.40 -5.37 -4.16
N ASP A 134 -17.83 -6.52 -4.69
CA ASP A 134 -19.12 -7.15 -4.40
C ASP A 134 -19.31 -7.45 -2.89
N GLN A 135 -18.22 -7.65 -2.14
CA GLN A 135 -18.25 -7.93 -0.71
C GLN A 135 -18.06 -6.68 0.17
N LEU A 136 -17.49 -5.62 -0.42
CA LEU A 136 -16.90 -4.53 0.36
C LEU A 136 -17.93 -3.75 1.19
N ASP A 137 -19.08 -3.44 0.63
CA ASP A 137 -20.13 -2.65 1.34
C ASP A 137 -20.64 -3.40 2.56
N GLU A 138 -20.91 -4.70 2.44
CA GLU A 138 -21.33 -5.54 3.57
C GLU A 138 -20.24 -5.62 4.64
N VAL A 139 -18.98 -5.78 4.22
CA VAL A 139 -17.84 -5.79 5.12
C VAL A 139 -17.71 -4.45 5.84
N ILE A 140 -17.74 -3.32 5.14
CA ILE A 140 -17.65 -1.99 5.75
C ILE A 140 -18.79 -1.75 6.75
N ALA A 141 -20.01 -2.18 6.42
CA ALA A 141 -21.16 -2.04 7.32
C ALA A 141 -21.01 -2.80 8.65
N ARG A 142 -20.19 -3.86 8.66
CA ARG A 142 -19.89 -4.66 9.87
C ARG A 142 -18.65 -4.18 10.63
N TYR A 143 -18.01 -3.08 10.22
CA TYR A 143 -16.84 -2.56 10.92
C TYR A 143 -17.16 -2.29 12.41
N PRO A 144 -16.38 -2.84 13.35
CA PRO A 144 -16.80 -2.84 14.77
C PRO A 144 -16.67 -1.48 15.47
N TYR A 145 -16.02 -0.49 14.85
CA TYR A 145 -15.75 0.82 15.46
C TYR A 145 -16.27 1.99 14.61
N PRO A 146 -17.59 2.03 14.24
CA PRO A 146 -18.10 3.04 13.29
C PRO A 146 -18.16 4.45 13.87
N THR A 147 -18.04 4.59 15.20
CA THR A 147 -18.11 5.87 15.92
C THR A 147 -16.89 6.13 16.81
N GLU A 148 -15.89 5.26 16.76
CA GLU A 148 -14.70 5.35 17.60
C GLU A 148 -13.46 5.66 16.77
N TYR A 149 -12.63 6.57 17.28
CA TYR A 149 -11.34 6.89 16.69
C TYR A 149 -10.30 7.22 17.75
N THR A 150 -9.23 6.45 17.77
CA THR A 150 -8.07 6.69 18.62
C THR A 150 -6.82 6.63 17.76
N ALA A 151 -6.15 7.78 17.60
CA ALA A 151 -5.01 7.88 16.70
C ALA A 151 -3.88 6.89 17.05
N TRP A 152 -3.73 6.56 18.33
CA TRP A 152 -2.76 5.61 18.87
C TRP A 152 -3.30 4.96 20.15
N PRO A 153 -3.29 3.64 20.27
CA PRO A 153 -2.81 2.63 19.33
C PRO A 153 -3.82 2.23 18.24
N GLY A 154 -5.06 2.71 18.30
CA GLY A 154 -6.24 2.41 17.49
C GLY A 154 -7.50 2.34 18.36
N PRO A 155 -8.70 2.19 17.76
CA PRO A 155 -8.95 2.03 16.32
C PRO A 155 -8.74 3.33 15.52
N ASN A 156 -8.19 3.21 14.31
CA ASN A 156 -7.92 4.34 13.41
C ASN A 156 -8.04 3.91 11.93
N SER A 157 -7.57 4.73 10.99
CA SER A 157 -7.62 4.41 9.56
C SER A 157 -6.89 3.10 9.20
N ASN A 158 -5.73 2.86 9.82
CA ASN A 158 -4.96 1.64 9.55
C ASN A 158 -5.63 0.40 10.15
N THR A 159 -6.32 0.55 11.29
CA THR A 159 -7.17 -0.49 11.88
C THR A 159 -8.31 -0.87 10.95
N PHE A 160 -8.95 0.14 10.34
CA PHE A 160 -10.06 -0.06 9.39
C PHE A 160 -9.58 -0.84 8.16
N VAL A 161 -8.52 -0.37 7.50
CA VAL A 161 -8.00 -1.04 6.30
C VAL A 161 -7.52 -2.46 6.62
N ALA A 162 -6.78 -2.65 7.74
CA ALA A 162 -6.35 -3.96 8.19
C ALA A 162 -7.52 -4.90 8.49
N TRP A 163 -8.62 -4.37 9.05
CA TRP A 163 -9.83 -5.14 9.33
C TRP A 163 -10.53 -5.55 8.04
N VAL A 164 -10.70 -4.63 7.07
CA VAL A 164 -11.32 -4.93 5.77
C VAL A 164 -10.51 -6.02 5.04
N ILE A 165 -9.20 -5.90 4.97
CA ILE A 165 -8.34 -6.89 4.32
C ILE A 165 -8.51 -8.27 4.95
N ARG A 166 -8.60 -8.38 6.30
CA ARG A 166 -8.85 -9.66 6.99
C ARG A 166 -10.21 -10.25 6.67
N GLN A 167 -11.24 -9.43 6.42
CA GLN A 167 -12.58 -9.90 6.07
C GLN A 167 -12.70 -10.32 4.61
N ILE A 168 -11.78 -9.84 3.75
CA ILE A 168 -11.74 -10.16 2.31
C ILE A 168 -10.35 -10.72 1.98
N PRO A 169 -10.09 -12.01 2.25
CA PRO A 169 -8.77 -12.62 2.02
C PRO A 169 -8.27 -12.53 0.58
N GLU A 170 -9.19 -12.39 -0.37
CA GLU A 170 -8.87 -12.21 -1.79
C GLU A 170 -8.08 -10.92 -2.08
N MET A 171 -8.09 -9.94 -1.18
CA MET A 171 -7.23 -8.75 -1.29
C MET A 171 -5.76 -9.11 -1.19
N ASP A 172 -5.40 -10.05 -0.29
CA ASP A 172 -4.04 -10.56 -0.10
C ASP A 172 -2.98 -9.45 0.03
N VAL A 173 -3.25 -8.44 0.89
CA VAL A 173 -2.44 -7.22 1.04
C VAL A 173 -1.80 -7.16 2.40
N ALA A 174 -0.48 -7.01 2.45
CA ALA A 174 0.27 -6.66 3.65
C ALA A 174 0.35 -5.14 3.83
N LEU A 175 -0.05 -4.63 4.98
CA LEU A 175 0.10 -3.21 5.30
C LEU A 175 1.54 -2.92 5.77
N PRO A 176 2.08 -1.73 5.44
CA PRO A 176 3.40 -1.33 5.89
C PRO A 176 3.56 -1.38 7.42
N ASN A 177 4.74 -1.75 7.91
CA ASN A 177 5.01 -1.88 9.34
C ASN A 177 4.78 -0.58 10.14
N HIS A 178 4.90 0.58 9.52
CA HIS A 178 4.63 1.89 10.11
C HIS A 178 3.17 2.38 9.94
N ALA A 179 2.25 1.52 9.50
CA ALA A 179 0.82 1.77 9.58
C ALA A 179 0.32 1.50 11.02
N ILE A 180 0.62 2.41 11.95
CA ILE A 180 0.26 2.26 13.37
C ILE A 180 -1.24 2.08 13.52
N GLY A 181 -1.65 1.04 14.23
CA GLY A 181 -3.05 0.64 14.41
C GLY A 181 -3.48 -0.57 13.57
N LYS A 182 -2.67 -1.01 12.58
CA LYS A 182 -2.94 -2.26 11.83
C LYS A 182 -3.00 -3.50 12.73
N ASP A 183 -2.27 -3.45 13.85
CA ASP A 183 -2.16 -4.52 14.84
C ASP A 183 -3.23 -4.43 15.95
N TYR A 184 -4.10 -3.42 15.92
CA TYR A 184 -5.16 -3.26 16.91
C TYR A 184 -6.28 -4.27 16.65
N LEU A 185 -6.54 -5.13 17.66
CA LEU A 185 -7.54 -6.20 17.61
C LEU A 185 -8.72 -5.99 18.58
N GLY A 186 -8.85 -4.78 19.13
CA GLY A 186 -9.83 -4.53 20.20
C GLY A 186 -9.54 -5.39 21.44
N ASN A 187 -10.51 -6.23 21.81
CA ASN A 187 -10.36 -7.16 22.93
C ASN A 187 -9.69 -8.49 22.53
N GLY A 188 -9.40 -8.68 21.24
CA GLY A 188 -8.71 -9.87 20.73
C GLY A 188 -7.21 -9.79 21.00
N VAL A 189 -6.59 -10.96 21.20
CA VAL A 189 -5.14 -11.07 21.43
C VAL A 189 -4.44 -11.76 20.25
N VAL A 190 -5.12 -12.67 19.58
CA VAL A 190 -4.59 -13.43 18.44
C VAL A 190 -5.53 -13.28 17.25
N SER A 191 -4.96 -13.11 16.06
CA SER A 191 -5.70 -13.06 14.79
C SER A 191 -4.78 -13.51 13.66
N GLU A 192 -5.35 -13.80 12.52
CA GLU A 192 -4.59 -13.82 11.27
C GLU A 192 -4.01 -12.44 10.97
N VAL A 193 -2.87 -12.39 10.27
CA VAL A 193 -2.33 -11.14 9.73
C VAL A 193 -3.28 -10.59 8.66
N PRO A 194 -3.24 -9.28 8.33
CA PRO A 194 -4.14 -8.71 7.32
C PRO A 194 -4.13 -9.48 5.99
N GLY A 195 -2.97 -9.82 5.46
CA GLY A 195 -2.83 -10.57 4.21
C GLY A 195 -3.15 -12.06 4.29
N GLY A 196 -3.65 -12.58 5.43
CA GLY A 196 -4.04 -13.99 5.58
C GLY A 196 -2.88 -15.00 5.54
N SER A 197 -1.64 -14.52 5.47
CA SER A 197 -0.46 -15.37 5.24
C SER A 197 0.21 -15.89 6.52
N GLY A 198 -0.38 -15.64 7.69
CA GLY A 198 0.18 -16.01 8.99
C GLY A 198 -0.65 -15.50 10.17
N TYR A 199 0.00 -15.34 11.32
CA TYR A 199 -0.66 -14.96 12.56
C TYR A 199 0.03 -13.79 13.24
N GLN A 200 -0.77 -13.06 14.03
CA GLN A 200 -0.27 -12.03 14.92
C GLN A 200 -0.80 -12.23 16.35
N LEU A 201 0.04 -11.86 17.30
CA LEU A 201 -0.33 -11.64 18.69
C LEU A 201 -0.25 -10.15 18.96
N SER A 202 -1.30 -9.57 19.53
CA SER A 202 -1.36 -8.13 19.82
C SER A 202 -1.99 -7.89 21.19
N LEU A 203 -1.32 -7.09 22.00
CA LEU A 203 -1.82 -6.64 23.29
C LEU A 203 -2.29 -5.18 23.16
N GLY A 204 -3.54 -5.03 22.71
CA GLY A 204 -4.21 -3.76 22.52
C GLY A 204 -3.54 -2.83 21.51
N GLY A 205 -2.73 -3.35 20.57
CA GLY A 205 -1.97 -2.55 19.61
C GLY A 205 -0.70 -1.90 20.18
N TYR A 206 -0.44 -2.01 21.50
CA TYR A 206 0.77 -1.47 22.11
C TYR A 206 1.98 -2.37 21.96
N PHE A 207 1.78 -3.69 22.10
CA PHE A 207 2.82 -4.71 21.99
C PHE A 207 2.31 -5.84 21.13
N GLY A 208 3.18 -6.43 20.31
CA GLY A 208 2.80 -7.56 19.52
C GLY A 208 3.93 -8.17 18.72
N ILE A 209 3.65 -9.37 18.23
CA ILE A 209 4.50 -10.07 17.27
C ILE A 209 3.61 -10.48 16.12
N LEU A 210 4.10 -10.27 14.90
CA LEU A 210 3.44 -10.67 13.69
C LEU A 210 4.40 -11.53 12.88
N ALA A 211 3.90 -12.67 12.38
CA ALA A 211 4.63 -13.57 11.51
C ALA A 211 3.72 -14.00 10.35
N GLY A 212 4.07 -13.61 9.14
CA GLY A 212 3.36 -13.95 7.92
C GLY A 212 4.33 -14.09 6.75
N VAL A 213 3.92 -14.87 5.74
CA VAL A 213 4.78 -15.08 4.55
C VAL A 213 4.99 -13.76 3.81
N ARG A 214 3.93 -13.01 3.62
CA ARG A 214 3.94 -11.72 2.90
C ARG A 214 4.48 -10.59 3.76
N GLU A 215 4.05 -10.56 5.01
CA GLU A 215 4.45 -9.53 5.97
C GLU A 215 5.86 -9.75 6.53
N GLY A 216 6.36 -10.97 6.52
CA GLY A 216 7.60 -11.32 7.21
C GLY A 216 7.41 -11.41 8.72
N LEU A 217 8.44 -11.08 9.48
CA LEU A 217 8.44 -11.07 10.94
C LEU A 217 8.50 -9.63 11.45
N GLU A 218 7.57 -9.24 12.33
CA GLU A 218 7.52 -7.93 12.95
C GLU A 218 7.41 -8.04 14.48
N LEU A 219 8.12 -7.15 15.15
CA LEU A 219 7.97 -6.87 16.58
C LEU A 219 7.42 -5.46 16.74
N ASN A 220 6.25 -5.35 17.34
CA ASN A 220 5.61 -4.08 17.69
C ASN A 220 5.89 -3.74 19.15
N ILE A 221 6.45 -2.55 19.40
CA ILE A 221 6.65 -1.97 20.73
C ILE A 221 6.07 -0.56 20.71
N LEU A 222 5.00 -0.34 21.46
CA LEU A 222 4.29 0.94 21.56
C LEU A 222 3.83 1.50 20.20
N GLY A 223 3.42 0.62 19.28
CA GLY A 223 3.00 0.98 17.93
C GLY A 223 4.15 1.17 16.93
N LEU A 224 5.41 1.12 17.39
CA LEU A 224 6.59 1.20 16.54
C LEU A 224 7.05 -0.20 16.19
N SER A 225 6.86 -0.60 14.93
CA SER A 225 7.19 -1.93 14.46
C SER A 225 8.53 -1.96 13.74
N MET A 226 9.33 -2.98 14.08
CA MET A 226 10.57 -3.32 13.41
C MET A 226 10.56 -4.79 13.01
N GLY A 227 11.36 -5.16 12.01
CA GLY A 227 11.36 -6.56 11.58
C GLY A 227 12.18 -6.83 10.34
N ILE A 228 11.93 -8.00 9.79
CA ILE A 228 12.54 -8.47 8.54
C ILE A 228 11.46 -9.07 7.63
N ASN A 229 11.64 -8.93 6.34
CA ASN A 229 10.82 -9.61 5.35
C ASN A 229 11.73 -10.42 4.42
N PRO A 230 11.91 -11.73 4.68
CA PRO A 230 12.78 -12.55 3.86
C PRO A 230 12.31 -12.67 2.41
N LEU A 231 10.99 -12.67 2.17
CA LEU A 231 10.42 -12.77 0.82
C LEU A 231 10.73 -11.53 -0.02
N ALA A 232 10.63 -10.34 0.59
CA ALA A 232 10.97 -9.07 -0.04
C ALA A 232 12.47 -8.75 -0.03
N LEU A 233 13.29 -9.54 0.68
CA LEU A 233 14.68 -9.25 1.03
C LEU A 233 14.79 -7.87 1.69
N GLY A 234 13.92 -7.64 2.68
CA GLY A 234 13.70 -6.34 3.29
C GLY A 234 13.94 -6.31 4.80
N ILE A 235 14.27 -5.11 5.29
CA ILE A 235 14.30 -4.77 6.71
C ILE A 235 13.24 -3.73 7.00
N LYS A 236 12.57 -3.84 8.14
CA LYS A 236 11.50 -2.96 8.58
C LYS A 236 11.98 -2.09 9.72
N LEU A 237 11.93 -0.78 9.51
CA LEU A 237 12.41 0.22 10.47
C LEU A 237 11.24 1.04 11.02
N PRO A 238 11.23 1.33 12.33
CA PRO A 238 10.18 2.14 12.95
C PRO A 238 10.06 3.52 12.29
N GLY A 239 8.85 3.92 11.96
CA GLY A 239 8.55 5.19 11.31
C GLY A 239 9.02 5.31 9.85
N VAL A 240 10.12 4.68 9.48
CA VAL A 240 10.66 4.74 8.10
C VAL A 240 9.82 3.88 7.15
N GLY A 241 9.54 2.65 7.54
CA GLY A 241 8.90 1.66 6.71
C GLY A 241 9.81 0.49 6.38
N GLU A 242 9.47 -0.24 5.32
CA GLU A 242 10.25 -1.36 4.81
C GLU A 242 11.22 -0.88 3.75
N LEU A 243 12.50 -1.21 3.92
CA LEU A 243 13.53 -1.07 2.92
C LEU A 243 13.75 -2.45 2.30
N ALA A 244 13.24 -2.65 1.10
CA ALA A 244 13.20 -3.96 0.43
C ALA A 244 13.58 -3.84 -1.05
N PHE A 245 14.05 -4.96 -1.61
CA PHE A 245 14.39 -5.05 -3.03
C PHE A 245 13.17 -5.28 -3.93
N ARG A 246 12.05 -5.80 -3.36
CA ARG A 246 10.81 -6.07 -4.11
C ARG A 246 9.58 -5.93 -3.22
N SER A 247 8.45 -5.63 -3.85
CA SER A 247 7.15 -5.70 -3.18
C SER A 247 6.67 -7.14 -3.02
N THR A 248 5.92 -7.42 -1.96
CA THR A 248 5.21 -8.68 -1.77
C THR A 248 3.71 -8.52 -2.01
N ASN A 249 3.22 -7.30 -2.20
CA ASN A 249 1.81 -7.01 -2.44
C ASN A 249 1.42 -7.19 -3.91
N PRO A 250 0.15 -7.49 -4.21
CA PRO A 250 -0.34 -7.54 -5.58
C PRO A 250 -0.21 -6.17 -6.23
N MET A 251 0.46 -6.14 -7.39
CA MET A 251 0.63 -4.96 -8.23
C MET A 251 0.24 -5.35 -9.64
N HIS A 252 -0.72 -4.63 -10.21
CA HIS A 252 -1.09 -4.86 -11.61
C HIS A 252 0.09 -4.52 -12.53
N GLU A 253 0.52 -5.50 -13.32
CA GLU A 253 1.49 -5.25 -14.38
C GLU A 253 0.75 -4.80 -15.64
N PRO A 254 1.13 -3.65 -16.24
CA PRO A 254 0.50 -3.22 -17.48
C PRO A 254 0.69 -4.28 -18.56
N SER A 255 -0.41 -4.69 -19.19
CA SER A 255 -0.40 -5.63 -20.32
C SER A 255 0.40 -4.99 -21.47
N GLY A 256 1.67 -5.30 -21.62
CA GLY A 256 2.48 -4.72 -22.69
C GLY A 256 4.00 -4.88 -22.57
N SER A 257 4.52 -5.55 -21.56
CA SER A 257 5.97 -5.76 -21.45
C SER A 257 6.47 -7.13 -21.98
N ASN A 258 5.65 -7.87 -22.70
CA ASN A 258 6.15 -8.98 -23.52
C ASN A 258 6.68 -8.41 -24.84
N SER A 259 7.80 -7.72 -24.81
CA SER A 259 8.68 -7.64 -25.97
C SER A 259 9.25 -9.06 -26.13
N GLU A 260 8.60 -9.89 -26.97
CA GLU A 260 9.31 -11.03 -27.57
C GLU A 260 10.63 -10.50 -28.15
N PRO A 261 11.74 -11.17 -27.92
CA PRO A 261 12.97 -10.80 -28.60
C PRO A 261 12.72 -10.95 -30.08
N GLU A 262 12.72 -9.85 -30.81
CA GLU A 262 12.73 -9.80 -32.27
C GLU A 262 13.91 -10.66 -32.73
N THR A 263 13.61 -11.86 -33.18
CA THR A 263 14.59 -12.75 -33.79
C THR A 263 15.00 -12.08 -35.08
N ASP A 264 16.17 -11.48 -35.09
CA ASP A 264 16.88 -11.01 -36.26
C ASP A 264 16.85 -12.09 -37.34
N ALA A 265 15.99 -11.87 -38.35
CA ALA A 265 15.98 -12.66 -39.57
C ALA A 265 17.27 -12.38 -40.32
N VAL A 266 18.16 -13.36 -40.30
CA VAL A 266 19.40 -13.41 -41.08
C VAL A 266 19.02 -13.26 -42.55
N PRO A 267 19.59 -12.31 -43.32
CA PRO A 267 19.41 -12.23 -44.77
C PRO A 267 20.12 -13.41 -45.44
N GLN A 268 19.34 -14.28 -46.05
CA GLN A 268 19.92 -15.31 -46.93
C GLN A 268 20.46 -14.63 -48.22
N THR A 269 21.77 -14.53 -48.32
CA THR A 269 22.46 -14.32 -49.57
C THR A 269 22.44 -15.62 -50.37
N GLY A 270 21.67 -15.66 -51.43
CA GLY A 270 21.59 -16.76 -52.41
C GLY A 270 21.94 -16.27 -53.78
N ALA A 271 22.96 -16.90 -54.35
CA ALA A 271 23.71 -16.59 -55.54
C ALA A 271 22.93 -16.70 -56.87
N ALA A 272 23.34 -15.86 -57.78
CA ALA A 272 23.56 -16.01 -59.22
C ALA A 272 22.85 -17.09 -60.04
N GLY A 273 22.23 -16.65 -61.11
CA GLY A 273 21.85 -17.52 -62.27
C GLY A 273 21.33 -16.67 -63.44
N ALA A 274 22.15 -16.63 -64.44
CA ALA A 274 22.07 -15.83 -65.68
C ALA A 274 20.96 -16.28 -66.65
N ALA A 275 20.83 -15.41 -67.67
CA ALA A 275 20.41 -15.63 -69.04
C ALA A 275 18.96 -15.25 -69.42
N GLU A 276 18.93 -14.32 -70.23
CA GLU A 276 18.62 -14.13 -71.65
C GLU A 276 17.18 -13.72 -72.04
N ALA A 277 17.22 -12.59 -72.74
CA ALA A 277 16.65 -12.27 -74.03
C ALA A 277 15.14 -12.34 -74.30
N GLY A 278 14.67 -11.26 -74.88
CA GLY A 278 13.48 -11.33 -75.76
C GLY A 278 12.52 -10.15 -75.58
N GLN A 279 12.88 -9.01 -76.11
CA GLN A 279 12.29 -8.27 -77.22
C GLN A 279 10.75 -8.18 -77.33
N VAL A 280 10.40 -6.93 -77.57
CA VAL A 280 9.42 -6.42 -78.54
C VAL A 280 7.96 -6.20 -78.09
N SER A 281 7.64 -4.95 -77.95
CA SER A 281 6.88 -4.04 -78.81
C SER A 281 5.36 -3.93 -78.65
N LYS A 282 4.98 -2.66 -78.57
CA LYS A 282 3.76 -2.01 -79.13
C LYS A 282 2.43 -2.19 -78.42
N LYS A 283 1.93 -1.06 -77.97
CA LYS A 283 1.07 -0.02 -78.59
C LYS A 283 -0.43 -0.13 -78.25
N THR A 284 -0.90 0.98 -77.69
CA THR A 284 -2.17 1.68 -77.99
C THR A 284 -3.49 1.01 -77.54
N LEU A 285 -4.20 1.59 -76.62
CA LEU A 285 -5.26 2.63 -76.70
C LEU A 285 -5.66 3.04 -75.29
#